data_d6db3f72743f31a5316295b486949024
#
_entry.id   d6db3f72743f31a5316295b486949024
#
_cell.length_a   1.000
_cell.length_b   1.000
_cell.length_c   1.000
_cell.angle_alpha   90.00
_cell.angle_beta   90.00
_cell.angle_gamma   90.00
#
_symmetry.space_group_name_H-M   'P 1'
#
loop_
_entity.id
_entity.type
_entity.pdbx_description
1 polymer ?
#
loop_
_entity_poly.entity_id
_entity_poly.type
_entity_poly.pdbx_seq_one_letter_code
_entity_poly.pdbx_strand_id
1 'polypeptide(L)'
;MAPLAAPFFRVSPMSYRFTMGDEHAEKKGAAPDATRIAAAHAIYTPFMLSFYDRLVHGLSNRFAWRCPTERLIGLYRDTLSSRHLEAGVGTGFFIDRANPAGFEELTLLDINRHCLARSAQRLGRYHPLLCETNLLAPIASELEPAGSIGLTYVLHCLPGSMAEKLKAVDHLQPVMSKGTVLFGATILGRGIEPNAAARSLLRLYNAKGVFNNLDDDLPGLTDGLKARFGKVKIETIGCVALFRAR
;
A
#
# COMPACT_ATOMS: atom_id res chain seq x y z
N MET A 1 14.14 -16.29 20.46
CA MET A 1 12.69 -16.46 20.28
C MET A 1 12.37 -15.99 18.87
N ALA A 2 11.98 -16.91 18.00
CA ALA A 2 11.61 -16.57 16.63
C ALA A 2 10.28 -15.77 16.63
N PRO A 3 10.09 -14.77 15.76
CA PRO A 3 8.82 -14.08 15.64
C PRO A 3 7.77 -15.06 15.11
N LEU A 4 6.58 -15.02 15.71
CA LEU A 4 5.41 -15.78 15.24
C LEU A 4 5.10 -15.34 13.80
N ALA A 5 5.11 -16.31 12.88
CA ALA A 5 4.73 -16.10 11.49
C ALA A 5 3.26 -15.63 11.40
N ALA A 6 3.01 -14.63 10.57
CA ALA A 6 1.66 -14.18 10.27
C ALA A 6 0.88 -15.29 9.53
N PRO A 7 -0.43 -15.47 9.79
CA PRO A 7 -1.19 -16.52 9.15
C PRO A 7 -1.43 -16.24 7.66
N PHE A 8 -1.14 -17.24 6.82
CA PHE A 8 -1.42 -17.22 5.39
C PHE A 8 -2.74 -17.92 5.09
N PHE A 9 -3.58 -17.30 4.25
CA PHE A 9 -4.83 -17.91 3.81
C PHE A 9 -4.92 -17.94 2.28
N ARG A 10 -5.02 -19.15 1.71
CA ARG A 10 -5.40 -19.35 0.31
C ARG A 10 -6.91 -19.47 0.24
N VAL A 11 -7.58 -18.56 -0.48
CA VAL A 11 -9.04 -18.60 -0.63
C VAL A 11 -9.41 -19.60 -1.71
N SER A 12 -10.00 -20.74 -1.30
CA SER A 12 -10.67 -21.64 -2.21
C SER A 12 -12.10 -21.14 -2.51
N PRO A 13 -12.71 -21.39 -3.69
CA PRO A 13 -13.97 -20.76 -4.11
C PRO A 13 -15.20 -21.08 -3.25
N MET A 14 -15.08 -21.93 -2.22
CA MET A 14 -16.22 -22.46 -1.50
C MET A 14 -16.00 -22.65 0.00
N SER A 15 -15.63 -21.62 0.74
CA SER A 15 -15.91 -21.55 2.19
C SER A 15 -15.08 -20.46 2.87
N TYR A 16 -15.72 -19.36 3.23
CA TYR A 16 -15.21 -18.46 4.26
C TYR A 16 -15.34 -19.14 5.63
N ARG A 17 -14.29 -19.78 6.12
CA ARG A 17 -14.17 -20.16 7.54
C ARG A 17 -13.08 -19.30 8.17
N PHE A 18 -13.49 -18.33 9.00
CA PHE A 18 -12.62 -17.68 9.95
C PHE A 18 -12.37 -18.63 11.12
N THR A 19 -11.14 -19.03 11.36
CA THR A 19 -10.73 -19.59 12.65
C THR A 19 -10.34 -18.42 13.55
N MET A 20 -11.13 -18.19 14.58
CA MET A 20 -10.80 -17.28 15.68
C MET A 20 -9.69 -17.93 16.50
N GLY A 21 -8.52 -17.34 16.51
CA GLY A 21 -7.46 -17.65 17.47
C GLY A 21 -7.66 -16.84 18.75
N ASP A 22 -7.53 -17.50 19.88
CA ASP A 22 -7.85 -17.02 21.22
C ASP A 22 -7.20 -15.68 21.59
N GLU A 23 -8.02 -14.77 22.14
CA GLU A 23 -7.60 -13.61 22.92
C GLU A 23 -6.99 -14.07 24.24
N HIS A 24 -5.68 -13.94 24.38
CA HIS A 24 -4.98 -13.67 25.64
C HIS A 24 -3.50 -13.43 25.36
N ALA A 25 -3.10 -12.17 25.19
CA ALA A 25 -1.72 -11.75 25.41
C ALA A 25 -1.71 -10.32 25.98
N GLU A 26 -1.08 -10.24 27.14
CA GLU A 26 -0.98 -9.11 28.06
C GLU A 26 -0.51 -7.79 27.42
N LYS A 27 -1.20 -6.71 27.86
CA LYS A 27 -0.77 -5.32 27.70
C LYS A 27 0.60 -5.07 28.35
N LYS A 28 1.62 -4.83 27.53
CA LYS A 28 2.82 -4.11 27.92
C LYS A 28 3.15 -3.06 26.86
N GLY A 29 3.09 -1.78 27.26
CA GLY A 29 3.75 -0.62 26.69
C GLY A 29 3.72 -0.50 25.15
N ALA A 30 2.58 -0.10 24.59
CA ALA A 30 2.51 0.23 23.16
C ALA A 30 3.27 1.55 22.91
N ALA A 31 4.24 1.52 22.00
CA ALA A 31 4.91 2.70 21.49
C ALA A 31 3.91 3.68 20.83
N PRO A 32 4.17 5.02 20.80
CA PRO A 32 3.24 6.03 20.27
C PRO A 32 2.72 5.77 18.85
N ASP A 33 3.43 4.97 18.07
CA ASP A 33 3.11 4.62 16.69
C ASP A 33 1.92 3.66 16.54
N ALA A 34 1.69 2.75 17.49
CA ALA A 34 0.59 1.79 17.42
C ALA A 34 -0.79 2.48 17.50
N THR A 35 -0.89 3.58 18.25
CA THR A 35 -2.14 4.35 18.39
C THR A 35 -2.49 5.12 17.11
N ARG A 36 -1.49 5.64 16.39
CA ARG A 36 -1.67 6.34 15.11
C ARG A 36 -2.02 5.37 13.98
N ILE A 37 -1.39 4.22 13.96
CA ILE A 37 -1.73 3.14 13.04
C ILE A 37 -3.18 2.69 13.26
N ALA A 38 -3.59 2.47 14.51
CA ALA A 38 -4.96 2.09 14.86
C ALA A 38 -6.01 3.14 14.46
N ALA A 39 -5.70 4.44 14.60
CA ALA A 39 -6.58 5.52 14.20
C ALA A 39 -6.78 5.60 12.66
N ALA A 40 -5.73 5.37 11.88
CA ALA A 40 -5.81 5.29 10.43
C ALA A 40 -6.66 4.10 9.97
N HIS A 41 -6.64 2.97 10.70
CA HIS A 41 -7.44 1.77 10.40
C HIS A 41 -8.92 1.91 10.74
N ALA A 42 -9.27 2.65 11.78
CA ALA A 42 -10.66 2.82 12.23
C ALA A 42 -11.56 3.48 11.16
N ILE A 43 -10.98 4.16 10.17
CA ILE A 43 -11.70 4.86 9.11
C ILE A 43 -12.10 3.91 7.96
N TYR A 44 -11.39 2.81 7.76
CA TYR A 44 -11.66 1.85 6.68
C TYR A 44 -12.72 0.82 7.08
N THR A 45 -13.95 1.30 7.35
CA THR A 45 -15.10 0.41 7.53
C THR A 45 -15.60 -0.12 6.18
N PRO A 46 -16.33 -1.25 6.14
CA PRO A 46 -16.90 -1.79 4.90
C PRO A 46 -17.77 -0.78 4.13
N PHE A 47 -18.49 0.08 4.86
CA PHE A 47 -19.33 1.13 4.28
C PHE A 47 -18.46 2.23 3.62
N MET A 48 -17.40 2.68 4.27
CA MET A 48 -16.49 3.68 3.71
C MET A 48 -15.75 3.14 2.48
N LEU A 49 -15.34 1.86 2.48
CA LEU A 49 -14.66 1.24 1.34
C LEU A 49 -15.53 1.16 0.09
N SER A 50 -16.86 1.10 0.21
CA SER A 50 -17.77 1.06 -0.95
C SER A 50 -17.84 2.40 -1.72
N PHE A 51 -17.67 3.53 -1.03
CA PHE A 51 -17.62 4.87 -1.63
C PHE A 51 -16.20 5.35 -1.90
N TYR A 52 -15.21 4.70 -1.31
CA TYR A 52 -13.80 5.10 -1.33
C TYR A 52 -13.27 5.22 -2.76
N ASP A 53 -13.53 4.24 -3.61
CA ASP A 53 -13.02 4.22 -4.98
C ASP A 53 -13.54 5.40 -5.83
N ARG A 54 -14.83 5.74 -5.71
CA ARG A 54 -15.41 6.85 -6.47
C ARG A 54 -14.94 8.21 -5.97
N LEU A 55 -14.82 8.36 -4.65
CA LEU A 55 -14.44 9.63 -4.04
C LEU A 55 -12.93 9.85 -4.14
N VAL A 56 -12.14 8.86 -3.77
CA VAL A 56 -10.67 8.98 -3.70
C VAL A 56 -10.05 8.83 -5.09
N HIS A 57 -10.38 7.78 -5.82
CA HIS A 57 -9.78 7.52 -7.14
C HIS A 57 -10.46 8.28 -8.27
N GLY A 58 -11.73 8.68 -8.12
CA GLY A 58 -12.44 9.49 -9.11
C GLY A 58 -12.19 10.99 -8.94
N LEU A 59 -12.81 11.59 -7.93
CA LEU A 59 -12.81 13.04 -7.73
C LEU A 59 -11.49 13.58 -7.17
N SER A 60 -10.97 12.96 -6.09
CA SER A 60 -9.80 13.52 -5.41
C SER A 60 -8.54 13.44 -6.26
N ASN A 61 -8.34 12.34 -6.99
CA ASN A 61 -7.18 12.21 -7.89
C ASN A 61 -7.20 13.28 -8.99
N ARG A 62 -8.34 13.50 -9.62
CA ARG A 62 -8.44 14.44 -10.74
C ARG A 62 -8.40 15.90 -10.30
N PHE A 63 -9.16 16.26 -9.27
CA PHE A 63 -9.41 17.66 -8.92
C PHE A 63 -8.52 18.17 -7.77
N ALA A 64 -8.27 17.35 -6.75
CA ALA A 64 -7.43 17.75 -5.63
C ALA A 64 -5.96 17.44 -5.93
N TRP A 65 -5.61 16.17 -6.08
CA TRP A 65 -4.22 15.76 -6.29
C TRP A 65 -3.68 16.08 -7.68
N ARG A 66 -4.57 16.36 -8.65
CA ARG A 66 -4.21 16.68 -10.04
C ARG A 66 -3.38 15.59 -10.72
N CYS A 67 -3.59 14.34 -10.29
CA CYS A 67 -3.01 13.14 -10.87
C CYS A 67 -4.16 12.25 -11.39
N PRO A 68 -4.43 12.23 -12.69
CA PRO A 68 -5.50 11.40 -13.25
C PRO A 68 -5.30 9.93 -12.92
N THR A 69 -6.36 9.25 -12.50
CA THR A 69 -6.31 7.83 -12.11
C THR A 69 -5.76 6.92 -13.23
N GLU A 70 -5.99 7.30 -14.49
CA GLU A 70 -5.46 6.57 -15.65
C GLU A 70 -3.91 6.52 -15.68
N ARG A 71 -3.21 7.51 -15.09
CA ARG A 71 -1.76 7.49 -14.97
C ARG A 71 -1.29 6.40 -14.02
N LEU A 72 -2.03 6.20 -12.92
CA LEU A 72 -1.78 5.12 -11.97
C LEU A 72 -2.12 3.76 -12.57
N ILE A 73 -3.26 3.64 -13.27
CA ILE A 73 -3.63 2.41 -13.96
C ILE A 73 -2.59 2.06 -15.05
N GLY A 74 -2.10 3.05 -15.80
CA GLY A 74 -1.02 2.88 -16.76
C GLY A 74 0.27 2.37 -16.10
N LEU A 75 0.64 2.92 -14.91
CA LEU A 75 1.79 2.44 -14.13
C LEU A 75 1.68 0.94 -13.83
N TYR A 76 0.48 0.46 -13.43
CA TYR A 76 0.22 -0.97 -13.21
C TYR A 76 0.33 -1.78 -14.50
N ARG A 77 -0.36 -1.38 -15.58
CA ARG A 77 -0.32 -2.09 -16.87
C ARG A 77 1.09 -2.29 -17.40
N ASP A 78 1.94 -1.27 -17.22
CA ASP A 78 3.32 -1.29 -17.72
C ASP A 78 4.28 -2.08 -16.83
N THR A 79 3.89 -2.42 -15.58
CA THR A 79 4.85 -2.91 -14.57
C THR A 79 4.46 -4.26 -13.96
N LEU A 80 3.18 -4.62 -13.98
CA LEU A 80 2.73 -5.91 -13.44
C LEU A 80 3.47 -7.08 -14.09
N SER A 81 3.96 -8.00 -13.26
CA SER A 81 4.53 -9.29 -13.70
C SER A 81 3.59 -10.45 -13.36
N SER A 82 3.87 -11.64 -13.88
CA SER A 82 3.06 -12.85 -13.58
C SER A 82 3.08 -13.23 -12.10
N ARG A 83 4.16 -12.89 -11.38
CA ARG A 83 4.26 -13.05 -9.90
C ARG A 83 4.28 -11.67 -9.29
N HIS A 84 3.13 -11.25 -8.77
CA HIS A 84 2.93 -9.90 -8.26
C HIS A 84 2.56 -9.90 -6.77
N LEU A 85 3.18 -8.99 -6.03
CA LEU A 85 2.86 -8.69 -4.64
C LEU A 85 2.37 -7.25 -4.53
N GLU A 86 1.19 -7.05 -3.96
CA GLU A 86 0.64 -5.72 -3.68
C GLU A 86 0.73 -5.41 -2.20
N ALA A 87 1.54 -4.43 -1.84
CA ALA A 87 1.77 -4.00 -0.46
C ALA A 87 0.85 -2.82 -0.12
N GLY A 88 -0.10 -3.05 0.80
CA GLY A 88 -1.17 -2.11 1.13
C GLY A 88 -2.24 -2.10 0.04
N VAL A 89 -2.86 -3.27 -0.20
CA VAL A 89 -3.76 -3.48 -1.34
C VAL A 89 -5.03 -2.63 -1.31
N GLY A 90 -5.47 -2.18 -0.14
CA GLY A 90 -6.72 -1.43 0.01
C GLY A 90 -7.91 -2.20 -0.59
N THR A 91 -8.59 -1.61 -1.58
CA THR A 91 -9.74 -2.24 -2.24
C THR A 91 -9.36 -3.11 -3.45
N GLY A 92 -8.08 -3.21 -3.82
CA GLY A 92 -7.62 -3.90 -5.03
C GLY A 92 -7.96 -3.17 -6.34
N PHE A 93 -8.34 -1.89 -6.25
CA PHE A 93 -8.86 -1.11 -7.37
C PHE A 93 -7.89 -1.03 -8.56
N PHE A 94 -6.62 -0.75 -8.34
CA PHE A 94 -5.66 -0.53 -9.42
C PHE A 94 -5.36 -1.81 -10.21
N ILE A 95 -5.20 -2.95 -9.53
CA ILE A 95 -5.01 -4.26 -10.18
C ILE A 95 -6.25 -4.61 -11.02
N ASP A 96 -7.44 -4.44 -10.45
CA ASP A 96 -8.71 -4.71 -11.13
C ASP A 96 -8.86 -3.85 -12.40
N ARG A 97 -8.57 -2.57 -12.32
CA ARG A 97 -8.66 -1.63 -13.46
C ARG A 97 -7.53 -1.79 -14.48
N ALA A 98 -6.36 -2.23 -14.05
CA ALA A 98 -5.29 -2.62 -14.97
C ALA A 98 -5.68 -3.85 -15.80
N ASN A 99 -6.51 -4.73 -15.24
CA ASN A 99 -7.10 -5.91 -15.85
C ASN A 99 -6.07 -6.80 -16.55
N PRO A 100 -5.04 -7.31 -15.84
CA PRO A 100 -4.07 -8.22 -16.43
C PRO A 100 -4.73 -9.52 -16.87
N ALA A 101 -4.11 -10.21 -17.85
CA ALA A 101 -4.63 -11.48 -18.37
C ALA A 101 -4.68 -12.60 -17.30
N GLY A 102 -3.77 -12.53 -16.30
CA GLY A 102 -3.71 -13.47 -15.18
C GLY A 102 -2.41 -13.31 -14.39
N PHE A 103 -2.30 -14.09 -13.34
CA PHE A 103 -1.09 -14.20 -12.53
C PHE A 103 -0.75 -15.67 -12.33
N GLU A 104 0.54 -15.98 -12.26
CA GLU A 104 1.04 -17.24 -11.71
C GLU A 104 0.86 -17.23 -10.19
N GLU A 105 1.11 -16.05 -9.60
CA GLU A 105 0.90 -15.80 -8.18
C GLU A 105 0.56 -14.34 -7.95
N LEU A 106 -0.52 -14.08 -7.19
CA LEU A 106 -0.91 -12.77 -6.72
C LEU A 106 -0.96 -12.80 -5.20
N THR A 107 -0.09 -12.03 -4.55
CA THR A 107 -0.07 -11.89 -3.09
C THR A 107 -0.54 -10.49 -2.69
N LEU A 108 -1.51 -10.42 -1.79
CA LEU A 108 -2.08 -9.17 -1.30
C LEU A 108 -1.72 -8.99 0.17
N LEU A 109 -0.96 -7.93 0.46
CA LEU A 109 -0.60 -7.56 1.83
C LEU A 109 -1.42 -6.35 2.27
N ASP A 110 -2.00 -6.42 3.45
CA ASP A 110 -2.60 -5.26 4.12
C ASP A 110 -2.66 -5.55 5.63
N ILE A 111 -2.57 -4.53 6.45
CA ILE A 111 -2.76 -4.66 7.89
C ILE A 111 -4.26 -4.70 8.26
N ASN A 112 -5.13 -4.24 7.36
CA ASN A 112 -6.57 -4.18 7.57
C ASN A 112 -7.29 -5.35 6.91
N ARG A 113 -7.88 -6.24 7.73
CA ARG A 113 -8.65 -7.41 7.27
C ARG A 113 -9.83 -7.05 6.36
N HIS A 114 -10.45 -5.88 6.56
CA HIS A 114 -11.56 -5.44 5.70
C HIS A 114 -11.05 -5.08 4.29
N CYS A 115 -9.85 -4.51 4.18
CA CYS A 115 -9.20 -4.28 2.90
C CYS A 115 -8.89 -5.60 2.21
N LEU A 116 -8.31 -6.57 2.91
CA LEU A 116 -8.03 -7.90 2.37
C LEU A 116 -9.31 -8.62 1.91
N ALA A 117 -10.36 -8.61 2.72
CA ALA A 117 -11.63 -9.21 2.35
C ALA A 117 -12.26 -8.54 1.10
N ARG A 118 -12.21 -7.20 1.03
CA ARG A 118 -12.73 -6.44 -0.11
C ARG A 118 -11.93 -6.67 -1.38
N SER A 119 -10.61 -6.68 -1.28
CA SER A 119 -9.72 -6.96 -2.41
C SER A 119 -9.84 -8.40 -2.90
N ALA A 120 -9.99 -9.37 -1.99
CA ALA A 120 -10.25 -10.77 -2.32
C ALA A 120 -11.55 -10.94 -3.11
N GLN A 121 -12.62 -10.24 -2.73
CA GLN A 121 -13.88 -10.22 -3.49
C GLN A 121 -13.68 -9.68 -4.92
N ARG A 122 -12.96 -8.55 -5.04
CA ARG A 122 -12.72 -7.88 -6.33
C ARG A 122 -11.81 -8.67 -7.25
N LEU A 123 -10.75 -9.24 -6.70
CA LEU A 123 -9.68 -9.93 -7.43
C LEU A 123 -9.79 -11.45 -7.38
N GLY A 124 -10.93 -11.99 -6.92
CA GLY A 124 -11.14 -13.42 -6.75
C GLY A 124 -10.87 -14.28 -7.99
N ARG A 125 -11.04 -13.70 -9.20
CA ARG A 125 -10.72 -14.36 -10.47
C ARG A 125 -9.22 -14.72 -10.62
N TYR A 126 -8.35 -14.08 -9.84
CA TYR A 126 -6.91 -14.32 -9.81
C TYR A 126 -6.45 -15.22 -8.66
N HIS A 127 -7.36 -15.70 -7.82
CA HIS A 127 -7.09 -16.56 -6.66
C HIS A 127 -5.95 -16.05 -5.76
N PRO A 128 -6.04 -14.81 -5.24
CA PRO A 128 -4.94 -14.19 -4.51
C PRO A 128 -4.64 -14.90 -3.19
N LEU A 129 -3.35 -14.92 -2.82
CA LEU A 129 -2.89 -15.21 -1.46
C LEU A 129 -3.06 -13.95 -0.61
N LEU A 130 -3.73 -14.07 0.54
CA LEU A 130 -3.97 -12.95 1.46
C LEU A 130 -3.05 -13.05 2.67
N CYS A 131 -2.38 -11.96 2.99
CA CYS A 131 -1.49 -11.89 4.13
C CYS A 131 -1.77 -10.62 4.94
N GLU A 132 -2.24 -10.81 6.18
CA GLU A 132 -2.40 -9.71 7.13
C GLU A 132 -1.03 -9.37 7.73
N THR A 133 -0.49 -8.20 7.39
CA THR A 133 0.83 -7.81 7.83
C THR A 133 0.99 -6.30 7.96
N ASN A 134 1.84 -5.89 8.90
CA ASN A 134 2.29 -4.51 9.05
C ASN A 134 3.57 -4.31 8.24
N LEU A 135 3.54 -3.44 7.23
CA LEU A 135 4.71 -3.15 6.40
C LEU A 135 5.88 -2.52 7.17
N LEU A 136 5.64 -1.97 8.36
CA LEU A 136 6.69 -1.46 9.25
C LEU A 136 7.27 -2.53 10.19
N ALA A 137 6.92 -3.80 9.97
CA ALA A 137 7.50 -4.97 10.64
C ALA A 137 8.07 -5.93 9.58
N PRO A 138 9.03 -6.79 9.94
CA PRO A 138 9.56 -7.81 9.02
C PRO A 138 8.45 -8.66 8.40
N ILE A 139 8.51 -8.85 7.10
CA ILE A 139 7.55 -9.68 6.35
C ILE A 139 8.03 -11.12 6.41
N ALA A 140 7.09 -12.06 6.50
CA ALA A 140 7.40 -13.48 6.54
C ALA A 140 8.18 -13.91 5.29
N SER A 141 9.32 -14.57 5.52
CA SER A 141 10.23 -15.04 4.45
C SER A 141 9.71 -16.24 3.67
N GLU A 142 8.54 -16.77 4.03
CA GLU A 142 7.91 -17.93 3.39
C GLU A 142 7.17 -17.57 2.09
N LEU A 143 7.04 -16.27 1.79
CA LEU A 143 6.45 -15.81 0.53
C LEU A 143 7.45 -15.99 -0.60
N GLU A 144 6.98 -16.50 -1.73
CA GLU A 144 7.79 -16.63 -2.93
C GLU A 144 8.21 -15.26 -3.48
N PRO A 145 9.41 -15.15 -4.04
CA PRO A 145 9.88 -13.89 -4.61
C PRO A 145 8.98 -13.39 -5.75
N ALA A 146 8.62 -12.12 -5.69
CA ALA A 146 7.79 -11.45 -6.69
C ALA A 146 8.64 -10.81 -7.79
N GLY A 147 8.18 -10.85 -9.02
CA GLY A 147 8.78 -10.12 -10.15
C GLY A 147 8.39 -8.63 -10.15
N SER A 148 7.23 -8.29 -9.58
CA SER A 148 6.82 -6.90 -9.35
C SER A 148 6.17 -6.73 -7.98
N ILE A 149 6.42 -5.57 -7.35
CA ILE A 149 5.83 -5.19 -6.06
C ILE A 149 5.17 -3.82 -6.22
N GLY A 150 3.86 -3.77 -5.97
CA GLY A 150 3.08 -2.53 -5.92
C GLY A 150 3.11 -1.91 -4.51
N LEU A 151 3.31 -0.59 -4.44
CA LEU A 151 3.27 0.21 -3.20
C LEU A 151 2.60 1.55 -3.50
N THR A 152 1.30 1.49 -3.83
CA THR A 152 0.55 2.66 -4.30
C THR A 152 -0.35 3.24 -3.22
N TYR A 153 -0.16 4.52 -2.92
CA TYR A 153 -0.91 5.26 -1.92
C TYR A 153 -0.78 4.72 -0.48
N VAL A 154 0.40 4.20 -0.15
CA VAL A 154 0.74 3.66 1.17
C VAL A 154 1.66 4.60 1.94
N LEU A 155 2.78 5.05 1.35
CA LEU A 155 3.83 5.77 2.07
C LEU A 155 3.31 7.01 2.81
N HIS A 156 2.42 7.79 2.21
CA HIS A 156 1.87 8.98 2.85
C HIS A 156 0.94 8.70 4.04
N CYS A 157 0.54 7.43 4.23
CA CYS A 157 -0.26 7.00 5.39
C CYS A 157 0.63 6.45 6.52
N LEU A 158 1.88 6.05 6.22
CA LEU A 158 2.79 5.51 7.21
C LEU A 158 3.30 6.62 8.15
N PRO A 159 3.47 6.34 9.45
CA PRO A 159 4.01 7.30 10.39
C PRO A 159 5.50 7.56 10.18
N GLY A 160 5.98 8.71 10.66
CA GLY A 160 7.38 9.08 10.67
C GLY A 160 7.85 9.85 9.44
N SER A 161 9.15 10.06 9.36
CA SER A 161 9.85 10.70 8.24
C SER A 161 9.86 9.79 7.00
N MET A 162 10.16 10.35 5.82
CA MET A 162 10.29 9.54 4.59
C MET A 162 11.30 8.39 4.75
N ALA A 163 12.41 8.62 5.46
CA ALA A 163 13.40 7.58 5.73
C ALA A 163 12.85 6.43 6.57
N GLU A 164 12.01 6.74 7.58
CA GLU A 164 11.35 5.73 8.41
C GLU A 164 10.28 4.97 7.65
N LYS A 165 9.50 5.64 6.81
CA LYS A 165 8.49 5.03 5.94
C LYS A 165 9.10 4.06 4.93
N LEU A 166 10.27 4.40 4.40
CA LEU A 166 10.99 3.55 3.45
C LEU A 166 11.59 2.28 4.09
N LYS A 167 11.56 2.13 5.42
CA LYS A 167 11.78 0.83 6.07
C LYS A 167 10.77 -0.22 5.63
N ALA A 168 9.56 0.19 5.23
CA ALA A 168 8.61 -0.73 4.59
C ALA A 168 9.20 -1.39 3.32
N VAL A 169 10.01 -0.66 2.56
CA VAL A 169 10.72 -1.21 1.40
C VAL A 169 11.83 -2.19 1.83
N ASP A 170 12.54 -1.89 2.92
CA ASP A 170 13.55 -2.79 3.49
C ASP A 170 12.92 -4.11 3.95
N HIS A 171 11.73 -4.07 4.54
CA HIS A 171 10.99 -5.25 4.96
C HIS A 171 10.42 -6.07 3.78
N LEU A 172 10.27 -5.46 2.59
CA LEU A 172 9.89 -6.16 1.37
C LEU A 172 11.09 -6.85 0.66
N GLN A 173 12.34 -6.54 1.03
CA GLN A 173 13.52 -7.12 0.38
C GLN A 173 13.55 -8.65 0.38
N PRO A 174 13.16 -9.38 1.46
CA PRO A 174 13.17 -10.84 1.46
C PRO A 174 12.31 -11.48 0.36
N VAL A 175 11.28 -10.77 -0.12
CA VAL A 175 10.38 -11.23 -1.19
C VAL A 175 10.72 -10.62 -2.55
N MET A 176 11.91 -10.02 -2.69
CA MET A 176 12.46 -9.53 -3.95
C MET A 176 13.47 -10.51 -4.52
N SER A 177 13.47 -10.69 -5.83
CA SER A 177 14.49 -11.38 -6.58
C SER A 177 15.32 -10.40 -7.42
N LYS A 178 16.42 -10.88 -8.01
CA LYS A 178 17.19 -10.09 -8.97
C LYS A 178 16.30 -9.69 -10.15
N GLY A 179 16.01 -8.39 -10.25
CA GLY A 179 15.17 -7.86 -11.32
C GLY A 179 13.74 -7.53 -10.93
N THR A 180 13.34 -7.78 -9.68
CA THR A 180 12.06 -7.29 -9.15
C THR A 180 11.93 -5.78 -9.36
N VAL A 181 10.79 -5.35 -9.84
CA VAL A 181 10.45 -3.94 -9.97
C VAL A 181 9.52 -3.53 -8.84
N LEU A 182 10.02 -2.68 -7.93
CA LEU A 182 9.16 -1.95 -7.00
C LEU A 182 8.57 -0.75 -7.72
N PHE A 183 7.26 -0.59 -7.67
CA PHE A 183 6.59 0.57 -8.25
C PHE A 183 5.46 1.05 -7.35
N GLY A 184 5.05 2.29 -7.54
CA GLY A 184 3.95 2.84 -6.76
C GLY A 184 3.79 4.33 -6.91
N ALA A 185 3.00 4.89 -6.02
CA ALA A 185 2.75 6.32 -5.97
C ALA A 185 2.51 6.79 -4.53
N THR A 186 2.91 8.02 -4.24
CA THR A 186 2.62 8.66 -2.95
C THR A 186 2.25 10.12 -3.12
N ILE A 187 1.39 10.62 -2.24
CA ILE A 187 1.00 12.04 -2.20
C ILE A 187 2.06 12.77 -1.37
N LEU A 188 2.73 13.72 -1.99
CA LEU A 188 3.68 14.60 -1.32
C LEU A 188 2.95 15.68 -0.50
N GLY A 189 3.54 16.09 0.61
CA GLY A 189 3.05 17.18 1.46
C GLY A 189 3.87 18.46 1.29
N ARG A 190 5.12 18.33 0.85
CA ARG A 190 6.09 19.41 0.75
C ARG A 190 6.74 19.47 -0.64
N GLY A 191 7.15 20.68 -1.05
CA GLY A 191 7.79 20.88 -2.35
C GLY A 191 6.84 20.74 -3.55
N ILE A 192 5.53 20.87 -3.31
CA ILE A 192 4.46 20.82 -4.32
C ILE A 192 3.63 22.11 -4.27
N GLU A 193 2.86 22.37 -5.33
CA GLU A 193 1.91 23.49 -5.41
C GLU A 193 0.45 22.97 -5.31
N PRO A 194 -0.06 22.67 -4.10
CA PRO A 194 -1.40 22.16 -3.95
C PRO A 194 -2.43 23.24 -4.19
N ASN A 195 -3.51 22.94 -4.92
CA ASN A 195 -4.66 23.83 -5.03
C ASN A 195 -5.46 23.89 -3.70
N ALA A 196 -6.50 24.72 -3.64
CA ALA A 196 -7.28 24.91 -2.41
C ALA A 196 -7.91 23.59 -1.90
N ALA A 197 -8.40 22.73 -2.80
CA ALA A 197 -8.97 21.44 -2.44
C ALA A 197 -7.92 20.50 -1.86
N ALA A 198 -6.73 20.40 -2.51
CA ALA A 198 -5.62 19.60 -2.00
C ALA A 198 -5.13 20.08 -0.63
N ARG A 199 -4.97 21.41 -0.45
CA ARG A 199 -4.60 21.98 0.87
C ARG A 199 -5.60 21.62 1.96
N SER A 200 -6.89 21.69 1.67
CA SER A 200 -7.94 21.34 2.63
C SER A 200 -7.92 19.86 2.97
N LEU A 201 -7.77 18.99 1.98
CA LEU A 201 -7.69 17.54 2.20
C LEU A 201 -6.41 17.14 2.94
N LEU A 202 -5.24 17.72 2.60
CA LEU A 202 -4.00 17.48 3.32
C LEU A 202 -4.14 17.83 4.81
N ARG A 203 -4.69 19.02 5.13
CA ARG A 203 -4.94 19.42 6.53
C ARG A 203 -5.89 18.45 7.23
N LEU A 204 -7.02 18.14 6.59
CA LEU A 204 -8.05 17.27 7.16
C LEU A 204 -7.52 15.86 7.45
N TYR A 205 -6.85 15.25 6.47
CA TYR A 205 -6.38 13.87 6.60
C TYR A 205 -5.20 13.75 7.57
N ASN A 206 -4.29 14.72 7.60
CA ASN A 206 -3.23 14.76 8.61
C ASN A 206 -3.78 15.04 10.01
N ALA A 207 -4.75 15.94 10.17
CA ALA A 207 -5.40 16.19 11.47
C ALA A 207 -6.14 14.96 12.00
N LYS A 208 -6.69 14.12 11.11
CA LYS A 208 -7.36 12.86 11.46
C LYS A 208 -6.40 11.67 11.60
N GLY A 209 -5.10 11.84 11.36
CA GLY A 209 -4.12 10.76 11.39
C GLY A 209 -4.26 9.75 10.24
N VAL A 210 -5.04 10.05 9.19
CA VAL A 210 -5.14 9.21 7.98
C VAL A 210 -3.89 9.35 7.14
N PHE A 211 -3.39 10.58 7.02
CA PHE A 211 -2.11 10.89 6.40
C PHE A 211 -1.09 11.27 7.47
N ASN A 212 0.18 11.09 7.13
CA ASN A 212 1.32 11.52 7.92
C ASN A 212 2.41 12.06 6.96
N ASN A 213 2.04 12.98 6.07
CA ASN A 213 2.87 13.32 4.90
C ASN A 213 3.20 14.82 4.78
N LEU A 214 2.99 15.63 5.82
CA LEU A 214 3.26 17.07 5.72
C LEU A 214 4.71 17.40 5.35
N ASP A 215 5.65 16.56 5.80
CA ASP A 215 7.08 16.69 5.51
C ASP A 215 7.57 15.78 4.39
N ASP A 216 6.68 14.99 3.78
CA ASP A 216 7.04 14.10 2.66
C ASP A 216 7.34 14.93 1.41
N ASP A 217 8.57 14.83 0.92
CA ASP A 217 9.03 15.55 -0.24
C ASP A 217 9.68 14.64 -1.31
N LEU A 218 9.87 15.20 -2.50
CA LEU A 218 10.47 14.47 -3.62
C LEU A 218 11.95 14.13 -3.39
N PRO A 219 12.81 15.02 -2.82
CA PRO A 219 14.18 14.66 -2.50
C PRO A 219 14.28 13.46 -1.55
N GLY A 220 13.57 13.47 -0.43
CA GLY A 220 13.58 12.37 0.54
C GLY A 220 13.16 11.04 -0.05
N LEU A 221 12.09 11.04 -0.89
CA LEU A 221 11.67 9.84 -1.61
C LEU A 221 12.74 9.38 -2.61
N THR A 222 13.31 10.31 -3.37
CA THR A 222 14.31 10.01 -4.41
C THR A 222 15.58 9.43 -3.81
N ASP A 223 16.12 10.08 -2.81
CA ASP A 223 17.38 9.67 -2.16
C ASP A 223 17.19 8.34 -1.43
N GLY A 224 16.05 8.17 -0.76
CA GLY A 224 15.73 6.93 -0.07
C GLY A 224 15.56 5.74 -1.02
N LEU A 225 14.94 5.92 -2.20
CA LEU A 225 14.86 4.87 -3.21
C LEU A 225 16.21 4.61 -3.87
N LYS A 226 17.01 5.64 -4.19
CA LYS A 226 18.34 5.48 -4.76
C LYS A 226 19.34 4.79 -3.84
N ALA A 227 19.16 4.93 -2.52
CA ALA A 227 19.98 4.20 -1.55
C ALA A 227 19.73 2.68 -1.58
N ARG A 228 18.59 2.23 -2.14
CA ARG A 228 18.14 0.83 -2.15
C ARG A 228 18.20 0.17 -3.53
N PHE A 229 18.10 0.97 -4.59
CA PHE A 229 17.95 0.48 -5.96
C PHE A 229 18.90 1.15 -6.91
N GLY A 230 19.49 0.37 -7.82
CA GLY A 230 20.44 0.88 -8.82
C GLY A 230 19.80 1.74 -9.92
N LYS A 231 18.51 1.52 -10.19
CA LYS A 231 17.74 2.27 -11.20
C LYS A 231 16.45 2.77 -10.58
N VAL A 232 16.30 4.09 -10.54
CA VAL A 232 15.10 4.76 -10.00
C VAL A 232 14.59 5.76 -11.03
N LYS A 233 13.29 5.66 -11.35
CA LYS A 233 12.55 6.66 -12.13
C LYS A 233 11.43 7.20 -11.28
N ILE A 234 11.31 8.52 -11.20
CA ILE A 234 10.21 9.19 -10.50
C ILE A 234 9.66 10.26 -11.42
N GLU A 235 8.35 10.33 -11.49
CA GLU A 235 7.59 11.36 -12.19
C GLU A 235 6.63 12.01 -11.21
N THR A 236 6.59 13.33 -11.15
CA THR A 236 5.64 14.07 -10.32
C THR A 236 4.50 14.59 -11.18
N ILE A 237 3.26 14.24 -10.82
CA ILE A 237 2.03 14.69 -11.49
C ILE A 237 1.13 15.34 -10.44
N GLY A 238 0.95 16.63 -10.51
CA GLY A 238 0.25 17.38 -9.47
C GLY A 238 0.92 17.22 -8.10
N CYS A 239 0.20 16.67 -7.14
CA CYS A 239 0.71 16.42 -5.80
C CYS A 239 1.28 14.99 -5.61
N VAL A 240 1.32 14.18 -6.66
CA VAL A 240 1.65 12.74 -6.59
C VAL A 240 2.99 12.45 -7.23
N ALA A 241 3.87 11.77 -6.52
CA ALA A 241 5.09 11.18 -7.05
C ALA A 241 4.81 9.72 -7.43
N LEU A 242 4.93 9.38 -8.73
CA LEU A 242 4.91 8.03 -9.26
C LEU A 242 6.34 7.53 -9.39
N PHE A 243 6.62 6.33 -8.94
CA PHE A 243 7.99 5.80 -8.97
C PHE A 243 8.05 4.37 -9.50
N ARG A 244 9.19 4.03 -10.09
CA ARG A 244 9.65 2.68 -10.41
C ARG A 244 11.12 2.57 -9.98
N ALA A 245 11.45 1.49 -9.27
CA ALA A 245 12.79 1.23 -8.75
C ALA A 245 13.18 -0.24 -9.00
N ARG A 246 14.44 -0.47 -9.36
CA ARG A 246 14.98 -1.81 -9.67
C ARG A 246 16.46 -1.92 -9.33
#